data_9fcc840fb9d3995a18d652af1a62ab29
#
_entry.id   9fcc840fb9d3995a18d652af1a62ab29
#
_cell.length_a   1.000
_cell.length_b   1.000
_cell.length_c   1.000
_cell.angle_alpha   90.00
_cell.angle_beta   90.00
_cell.angle_gamma   90.00
#
_symmetry.space_group_name_H-M   'P 1'
#
loop_
_entity.id
_entity.type
_entity.pdbx_description
1 polymer ?
#
loop_
_entity_poly.entity_id
_entity_poly.type
_entity_poly.pdbx_seq_one_letter_code
_entity_poly.pdbx_strand_id
1 'polypeptide(L)'
;MLKRHGMVRLTFLFNNDNKITEIPIIRIRPNKAQPRKQFDEASLTSLSQSITENGILQPLTVRRASQSEYELIAGERRLRASVMAGLKKVPCIIVKCSDKESAIFALLENLQRSDLGVFEEARGISRLIRRFGLTQEEAAQRLGKTQSTIANKLRLLRLTYEEQELIISAGLTERHARALLRIEAVSYTHLRA
;
A
#
# COMPACT_ATOMS: atom_id res chain seq x y z
N MET A 1 8.98 0.40 -25.65
CA MET A 1 9.11 -0.68 -24.65
C MET A 1 8.68 -0.12 -23.31
N LEU A 2 7.38 -0.16 -22.98
CA LEU A 2 6.79 0.45 -21.79
C LEU A 2 7.10 -0.44 -20.58
N LYS A 3 7.87 0.10 -19.62
CA LYS A 3 8.10 -0.52 -18.32
C LYS A 3 6.74 -0.63 -17.59
N ARG A 4 6.20 -1.85 -17.50
CA ARG A 4 5.07 -2.19 -16.65
C ARG A 4 5.50 -2.03 -15.19
N HIS A 5 5.25 -0.86 -14.62
CA HIS A 5 5.43 -0.63 -13.18
C HIS A 5 4.43 -1.50 -12.41
N GLY A 6 4.98 -2.20 -11.44
CA GLY A 6 4.42 -3.23 -10.62
C GLY A 6 3.07 -2.91 -9.97
N MET A 7 2.02 -3.24 -10.68
CA MET A 7 0.72 -3.50 -10.06
C MET A 7 0.86 -4.88 -9.42
N VAL A 8 0.98 -4.93 -8.07
CA VAL A 8 0.82 -6.20 -7.36
C VAL A 8 -0.48 -6.78 -7.88
N ARG A 9 -0.34 -7.91 -8.52
CA ARG A 9 -1.48 -8.71 -8.90
C ARG A 9 -2.24 -9.01 -7.60
N LEU A 10 -3.29 -8.24 -7.33
CA LEU A 10 -4.41 -8.65 -6.48
C LEU A 10 -5.06 -9.95 -7.04
N THR A 11 -4.28 -10.71 -7.80
CA THR A 11 -4.67 -11.91 -8.53
C THR A 11 -5.23 -12.98 -7.59
N PHE A 12 -4.88 -12.93 -6.29
CA PHE A 12 -5.45 -13.80 -5.28
C PHE A 12 -6.90 -13.48 -4.93
N LEU A 13 -7.38 -12.28 -5.27
CA LEU A 13 -8.77 -11.86 -5.02
C LEU A 13 -9.63 -11.94 -6.26
N PHE A 14 -9.02 -11.97 -7.43
CA PHE A 14 -9.73 -12.07 -8.69
C PHE A 14 -9.87 -13.54 -9.08
N ASN A 15 -10.84 -14.27 -8.51
CA ASN A 15 -11.44 -15.39 -9.22
C ASN A 15 -11.97 -14.84 -10.56
N ASN A 16 -11.81 -15.58 -11.63
CA ASN A 16 -12.12 -15.19 -13.01
C ASN A 16 -13.56 -14.68 -13.26
N ASP A 17 -14.43 -14.68 -12.25
CA ASP A 17 -15.84 -14.31 -12.33
C ASP A 17 -16.19 -12.94 -11.70
N ASN A 18 -15.18 -12.06 -11.46
CA ASN A 18 -15.45 -10.76 -10.84
C ASN A 18 -16.18 -9.80 -11.79
N LYS A 19 -17.50 -9.95 -11.82
CA LYS A 19 -18.40 -9.06 -12.55
C LYS A 19 -18.33 -7.65 -12.01
N ILE A 20 -18.14 -6.65 -12.90
CA ILE A 20 -18.27 -5.24 -12.54
C ILE A 20 -19.73 -4.96 -12.25
N THR A 21 -19.98 -4.37 -11.08
CA THR A 21 -21.33 -4.04 -10.59
C THR A 21 -21.39 -2.55 -10.25
N GLU A 22 -22.42 -1.87 -10.74
CA GLU A 22 -22.70 -0.47 -10.40
C GLU A 22 -23.28 -0.39 -8.97
N ILE A 23 -22.54 0.25 -8.06
CA ILE A 23 -22.92 0.39 -6.64
C ILE A 23 -23.20 1.86 -6.34
N PRO A 24 -24.34 2.19 -5.69
CA PRO A 24 -24.59 3.54 -5.21
C PRO A 24 -23.50 4.01 -4.25
N ILE A 25 -22.97 5.21 -4.47
CA ILE A 25 -21.85 5.77 -3.67
C ILE A 25 -22.21 5.81 -2.18
N ILE A 26 -23.47 6.16 -1.87
CA ILE A 26 -23.97 6.23 -0.49
C ILE A 26 -23.86 4.90 0.29
N ARG A 27 -23.77 3.77 -0.43
CA ARG A 27 -23.62 2.45 0.17
C ARG A 27 -22.17 2.03 0.36
N ILE A 28 -21.20 2.86 -0.09
CA ILE A 28 -19.77 2.55 0.01
C ILE A 28 -19.18 3.34 1.17
N ARG A 29 -18.72 2.64 2.20
CA ARG A 29 -18.01 3.25 3.32
C ARG A 29 -16.51 3.22 3.06
N PRO A 30 -15.77 4.33 3.36
CA PRO A 30 -14.32 4.33 3.36
C PRO A 30 -13.77 3.30 4.37
N ASN A 31 -12.63 2.70 4.07
CA ASN A 31 -11.96 1.80 5.01
C ASN A 31 -11.33 2.62 6.15
N LYS A 32 -11.74 2.36 7.40
CA LYS A 32 -11.22 3.01 8.61
C LYS A 32 -9.71 2.77 8.83
N ALA A 33 -9.17 1.70 8.26
CA ALA A 33 -7.75 1.33 8.38
C ALA A 33 -6.84 2.03 7.35
N GLN A 34 -7.38 2.88 6.47
CA GLN A 34 -6.58 3.62 5.47
C GLN A 34 -5.71 4.68 6.14
N PRO A 35 -4.38 4.61 6.01
CA PRO A 35 -3.47 5.53 6.68
C PRO A 35 -3.40 6.91 6.03
N ARG A 36 -3.86 7.06 4.78
CA ARG A 36 -3.77 8.31 4.03
C ARG A 36 -4.87 9.28 4.44
N LYS A 37 -4.50 10.31 5.24
CA LYS A 37 -5.41 11.39 5.67
C LYS A 37 -5.33 12.64 4.81
N GLN A 38 -4.19 12.87 4.15
CA GLN A 38 -3.98 14.06 3.32
C GLN A 38 -4.04 13.70 1.85
N PHE A 39 -4.89 14.39 1.11
CA PHE A 39 -5.04 14.30 -0.33
C PHE A 39 -4.80 15.69 -0.90
N ASP A 40 -3.97 15.77 -1.91
CA ASP A 40 -3.76 16.98 -2.67
C ASP A 40 -5.06 17.33 -3.43
N GLU A 41 -5.66 18.48 -3.10
CA GLU A 41 -6.93 18.94 -3.64
C GLU A 41 -6.85 19.18 -5.14
N ALA A 42 -5.74 19.75 -5.64
CA ALA A 42 -5.55 20.02 -7.06
C ALA A 42 -5.58 18.70 -7.86
N SER A 43 -4.90 17.68 -7.33
CA SER A 43 -4.86 16.34 -7.92
C SER A 43 -6.22 15.62 -7.85
N LEU A 44 -7.05 15.88 -6.84
CA LEU A 44 -8.42 15.34 -6.77
C LEU A 44 -9.34 16.04 -7.75
N THR A 45 -9.22 17.36 -7.89
CA THR A 45 -10.02 18.16 -8.82
C THR A 45 -9.76 17.73 -10.27
N SER A 46 -8.48 17.57 -10.65
CA SER A 46 -8.13 17.06 -11.99
C SER A 46 -8.69 15.65 -12.24
N LEU A 47 -8.64 14.77 -11.24
CA LEU A 47 -9.23 13.43 -11.35
C LEU A 47 -10.76 13.48 -11.44
N SER A 48 -11.41 14.39 -10.71
CA SER A 48 -12.86 14.59 -10.77
C SER A 48 -13.29 15.04 -12.15
N GLN A 49 -12.57 15.99 -12.76
CA GLN A 49 -12.84 16.44 -14.12
C GLN A 49 -12.69 15.28 -15.12
N SER A 50 -11.61 14.53 -15.05
CA SER A 50 -11.42 13.34 -15.90
C SER A 50 -12.54 12.32 -15.75
N ILE A 51 -13.04 12.11 -14.51
CA ILE A 51 -14.16 11.20 -14.24
C ILE A 51 -15.47 11.74 -14.84
N THR A 52 -15.67 13.04 -14.81
CA THR A 52 -16.85 13.67 -15.44
C THR A 52 -16.86 13.48 -16.96
N GLU A 53 -15.68 13.59 -17.59
CA GLU A 53 -15.55 13.48 -19.05
C GLU A 53 -15.56 12.03 -19.56
N ASN A 54 -14.86 11.15 -18.86
CA ASN A 54 -14.54 9.78 -19.35
C ASN A 54 -15.16 8.67 -18.50
N GLY A 55 -15.83 9.01 -17.40
CA GLY A 55 -16.25 8.02 -16.42
C GLY A 55 -15.08 7.40 -15.64
N ILE A 56 -15.40 6.36 -14.87
CA ILE A 56 -14.39 5.62 -14.10
C ILE A 56 -13.85 4.47 -14.95
N LEU A 57 -12.67 4.65 -15.52
CA LEU A 57 -12.01 3.65 -16.37
C LEU A 57 -11.56 2.41 -15.58
N GLN A 58 -11.16 2.58 -14.33
CA GLN A 58 -10.72 1.49 -13.47
C GLN A 58 -11.69 1.34 -12.30
N PRO A 59 -12.45 0.22 -12.20
CA PRO A 59 -13.41 -0.01 -11.13
C PRO A 59 -12.79 0.11 -9.73
N LEU A 60 -13.61 0.48 -8.76
CA LEU A 60 -13.25 0.42 -7.34
C LEU A 60 -13.26 -1.04 -6.88
N THR A 61 -12.47 -1.36 -5.87
CA THR A 61 -12.52 -2.68 -5.21
C THR A 61 -13.22 -2.53 -3.87
N VAL A 62 -14.30 -3.26 -3.68
CA VAL A 62 -15.11 -3.23 -2.45
C VAL A 62 -15.34 -4.63 -1.92
N ARG A 63 -15.63 -4.75 -0.63
CA ARG A 63 -16.19 -5.97 -0.04
C ARG A 63 -17.58 -5.71 0.52
N ARG A 64 -18.37 -6.74 0.66
CA ARG A 64 -19.67 -6.63 1.33
C ARG A 64 -19.47 -6.56 2.84
N ALA A 65 -19.91 -5.48 3.46
CA ALA A 65 -19.85 -5.28 4.91
C ALA A 65 -21.16 -5.74 5.59
N SER A 66 -22.31 -5.55 4.92
CA SER A 66 -23.61 -6.03 5.34
C SER A 66 -24.48 -6.33 4.11
N GLN A 67 -25.78 -6.65 4.31
CA GLN A 67 -26.69 -6.88 3.18
C GLN A 67 -26.81 -5.66 2.23
N SER A 68 -26.69 -4.44 2.76
CA SER A 68 -26.89 -3.20 2.00
C SER A 68 -25.67 -2.32 1.88
N GLU A 69 -24.56 -2.63 2.54
CA GLU A 69 -23.38 -1.78 2.63
C GLU A 69 -22.12 -2.48 2.16
N TYR A 70 -21.24 -1.69 1.58
CA TYR A 70 -19.96 -2.11 1.09
C TYR A 70 -18.84 -1.30 1.78
N GLU A 71 -17.70 -1.92 2.00
CA GLU A 71 -16.49 -1.26 2.47
C GLU A 71 -15.46 -1.20 1.34
N LEU A 72 -14.91 -0.02 1.15
CA LEU A 72 -13.87 0.21 0.14
C LEU A 72 -12.56 -0.48 0.54
N ILE A 73 -12.02 -1.30 -0.33
CA ILE A 73 -10.70 -1.91 -0.17
C ILE A 73 -9.63 -1.10 -0.90
N ALA A 74 -9.90 -0.72 -2.17
CA ALA A 74 -8.99 0.07 -2.97
C ALA A 74 -9.74 1.06 -3.86
N GLY A 75 -9.15 2.25 -4.05
CA GLY A 75 -9.69 3.29 -4.91
C GLY A 75 -10.24 4.52 -4.18
N GLU A 76 -9.74 4.86 -2.98
CA GLU A 76 -10.19 6.02 -2.18
C GLU A 76 -10.19 7.33 -2.99
N ARG A 77 -9.12 7.61 -3.75
CA ARG A 77 -9.06 8.82 -4.60
C ARG A 77 -10.17 8.84 -5.64
N ARG A 78 -10.45 7.69 -6.27
CA ARG A 78 -11.53 7.55 -7.27
C ARG A 78 -12.89 7.72 -6.63
N LEU A 79 -13.12 7.16 -5.46
CA LEU A 79 -14.37 7.36 -4.71
C LEU A 79 -14.59 8.83 -4.41
N ARG A 80 -13.61 9.53 -3.85
CA ARG A 80 -13.70 10.96 -3.52
C ARG A 80 -13.92 11.82 -4.76
N ALA A 81 -13.13 11.59 -5.80
CA ALA A 81 -13.26 12.31 -7.06
C ALA A 81 -14.63 12.05 -7.72
N SER A 82 -15.22 10.86 -7.58
CA SER A 82 -16.56 10.53 -8.05
C SER A 82 -17.66 11.27 -7.28
N VAL A 83 -17.47 11.44 -5.96
CA VAL A 83 -18.38 12.30 -5.15
C VAL A 83 -18.29 13.74 -5.61
N MET A 84 -17.09 14.27 -5.85
CA MET A 84 -16.88 15.63 -6.37
C MET A 84 -17.49 15.82 -7.77
N ALA A 85 -17.42 14.78 -8.62
CA ALA A 85 -18.02 14.75 -9.95
C ALA A 85 -19.55 14.57 -9.92
N GLY A 86 -20.18 14.43 -8.75
CA GLY A 86 -21.64 14.29 -8.60
C GLY A 86 -22.20 12.94 -9.05
N LEU A 87 -21.39 11.91 -9.20
CA LEU A 87 -21.85 10.59 -9.60
C LEU A 87 -22.73 9.96 -8.51
N LYS A 88 -23.83 9.33 -8.90
CA LYS A 88 -24.71 8.60 -7.97
C LYS A 88 -24.28 7.14 -7.75
N LYS A 89 -23.63 6.53 -8.76
CA LYS A 89 -23.16 5.16 -8.75
C LYS A 89 -21.77 5.10 -9.32
N VAL A 90 -21.01 4.06 -8.94
CA VAL A 90 -19.64 3.82 -9.42
C VAL A 90 -19.44 2.34 -9.74
N PRO A 91 -18.66 2.01 -10.78
CA PRO A 91 -18.33 0.63 -11.13
C PRO A 91 -17.41 0.03 -10.06
N CYS A 92 -17.80 -1.10 -9.52
CA CYS A 92 -17.09 -1.79 -8.45
C CYS A 92 -16.88 -3.26 -8.78
N ILE A 93 -15.77 -3.81 -8.30
CA ILE A 93 -15.52 -5.23 -8.21
C ILE A 93 -15.74 -5.63 -6.75
N ILE A 94 -16.65 -6.59 -6.53
CA ILE A 94 -16.99 -7.08 -5.20
C ILE A 94 -16.09 -8.29 -4.91
N VAL A 95 -15.24 -8.19 -3.88
CA VAL A 95 -14.37 -9.28 -3.45
C VAL A 95 -14.87 -9.86 -2.12
N LYS A 96 -14.71 -11.18 -1.97
CA LYS A 96 -14.96 -11.86 -0.71
C LYS A 96 -13.66 -11.88 0.08
N CYS A 97 -13.58 -11.11 1.15
CA CYS A 97 -12.44 -11.11 2.06
C CYS A 97 -12.88 -10.83 3.50
N SER A 98 -12.14 -11.39 4.44
CA SER A 98 -12.31 -11.15 5.87
C SER A 98 -11.84 -9.75 6.28
N ASP A 99 -12.19 -9.31 7.50
CA ASP A 99 -11.70 -8.03 8.06
C ASP A 99 -10.16 -8.00 8.12
N LYS A 100 -9.55 -9.13 8.48
CA LYS A 100 -8.09 -9.28 8.51
C LYS A 100 -7.48 -9.08 7.14
N GLU A 101 -8.03 -9.69 6.10
CA GLU A 101 -7.56 -9.55 4.72
C GLU A 101 -7.75 -8.13 4.19
N SER A 102 -8.91 -7.51 4.43
CA SER A 102 -9.18 -6.12 4.06
C SER A 102 -8.14 -5.17 4.68
N ALA A 103 -7.80 -5.34 5.96
CA ALA A 103 -6.79 -4.54 6.63
C ALA A 103 -5.37 -4.79 6.09
N ILE A 104 -5.04 -6.04 5.70
CA ILE A 104 -3.79 -6.37 5.02
C ILE A 104 -3.71 -5.65 3.67
N PHE A 105 -4.78 -5.66 2.88
CA PHE A 105 -4.81 -5.02 1.56
C PHE A 105 -4.62 -3.51 1.63
N ALA A 106 -5.27 -2.85 2.59
CA ALA A 106 -5.09 -1.42 2.82
C ALA A 106 -3.62 -1.06 3.14
N LEU A 107 -2.92 -1.90 3.92
CA LEU A 107 -1.50 -1.72 4.21
C LEU A 107 -0.61 -2.03 2.99
N LEU A 108 -0.92 -3.07 2.23
CA LEU A 108 -0.18 -3.43 1.02
C LEU A 108 -0.29 -2.34 -0.04
N GLU A 109 -1.49 -1.80 -0.28
CA GLU A 109 -1.71 -0.70 -1.22
C GLU A 109 -0.85 0.51 -0.85
N ASN A 110 -0.84 0.88 0.44
CA ASN A 110 -0.02 1.97 0.91
C ASN A 110 1.50 1.70 0.75
N LEU A 111 1.95 0.46 0.99
CA LEU A 111 3.35 0.06 0.83
C LEU A 111 3.83 0.03 -0.63
N GLN A 112 2.92 0.05 -1.58
CA GLN A 112 3.25 0.03 -3.01
C GLN A 112 3.32 1.43 -3.64
N ARG A 113 3.17 2.46 -2.83
CA ARG A 113 3.34 3.83 -3.31
C ARG A 113 4.81 4.05 -3.70
N SER A 114 4.98 4.70 -4.85
CA SER A 114 6.31 4.99 -5.42
C SER A 114 7.07 6.11 -4.68
N ASP A 115 6.38 6.83 -3.81
CA ASP A 115 6.87 8.00 -3.07
C ASP A 115 7.30 7.70 -1.62
N LEU A 116 7.28 6.42 -1.21
CA LEU A 116 7.72 6.02 0.13
C LEU A 116 9.24 6.09 0.27
N GLY A 117 9.68 6.75 1.35
CA GLY A 117 11.07 6.72 1.77
C GLY A 117 11.52 5.30 2.18
N VAL A 118 12.82 5.04 2.08
CA VAL A 118 13.43 3.71 2.36
C VAL A 118 13.06 3.19 3.75
N PHE A 119 13.16 4.05 4.77
CA PHE A 119 12.83 3.70 6.14
C PHE A 119 11.32 3.63 6.39
N GLU A 120 10.54 4.41 5.67
CA GLU A 120 9.09 4.37 5.75
C GLU A 120 8.54 3.05 5.21
N GLU A 121 9.07 2.58 4.07
CA GLU A 121 8.77 1.26 3.53
C GLU A 121 9.16 0.15 4.51
N ALA A 122 10.36 0.21 5.11
CA ALA A 122 10.81 -0.76 6.08
C ALA A 122 9.91 -0.82 7.33
N ARG A 123 9.53 0.35 7.87
CA ARG A 123 8.57 0.47 8.99
C ARG A 123 7.19 -0.08 8.63
N GLY A 124 6.72 0.18 7.43
CA GLY A 124 5.46 -0.35 6.93
C GLY A 124 5.45 -1.88 6.82
N ILE A 125 6.53 -2.47 6.31
CA ILE A 125 6.72 -3.94 6.26
C ILE A 125 6.77 -4.53 7.66
N SER A 126 7.52 -3.93 8.59
CA SER A 126 7.58 -4.37 9.99
C SER A 126 6.19 -4.35 10.64
N ARG A 127 5.42 -3.28 10.41
CA ARG A 127 4.04 -3.15 10.90
C ARG A 127 3.11 -4.22 10.33
N LEU A 128 3.23 -4.51 9.04
CA LEU A 128 2.47 -5.56 8.37
C LEU A 128 2.72 -6.93 9.02
N ILE A 129 3.99 -7.29 9.18
CA ILE A 129 4.42 -8.56 9.78
C ILE A 129 3.91 -8.68 11.22
N ARG A 130 4.16 -7.67 12.06
CA ARG A 130 3.79 -7.70 13.49
C ARG A 130 2.28 -7.71 13.70
N ARG A 131 1.55 -6.86 12.98
CA ARG A 131 0.09 -6.71 13.18
C ARG A 131 -0.70 -7.95 12.78
N PHE A 132 -0.23 -8.68 11.77
CA PHE A 132 -0.97 -9.82 11.22
C PHE A 132 -0.33 -11.17 11.52
N GLY A 133 0.80 -11.20 12.24
CA GLY A 133 1.52 -12.41 12.58
C GLY A 133 2.08 -13.14 11.36
N LEU A 134 2.51 -12.38 10.34
CA LEU A 134 3.06 -12.96 9.11
C LEU A 134 4.53 -13.33 9.30
N THR A 135 4.97 -14.37 8.59
CA THR A 135 6.40 -14.62 8.38
C THR A 135 6.97 -13.63 7.35
N GLN A 136 8.30 -13.51 7.30
CA GLN A 136 8.96 -12.68 6.26
C GLN A 136 8.70 -13.23 4.86
N GLU A 137 8.56 -14.53 4.71
CA GLU A 137 8.27 -15.20 3.46
C GLU A 137 6.84 -14.89 2.97
N GLU A 138 5.84 -14.99 3.85
CA GLU A 138 4.46 -14.61 3.55
C GLU A 138 4.33 -13.12 3.18
N ALA A 139 5.05 -12.25 3.89
CA ALA A 139 5.10 -10.83 3.57
C ALA A 139 5.75 -10.57 2.20
N ALA A 140 6.83 -11.30 1.87
CA ALA A 140 7.51 -11.22 0.59
C ALA A 140 6.58 -11.65 -0.56
N GLN A 141 5.91 -12.77 -0.41
CA GLN A 141 4.94 -13.28 -1.39
C GLN A 141 3.82 -12.26 -1.66
N ARG A 142 3.24 -11.68 -0.60
CA ARG A 142 2.16 -10.67 -0.71
C ARG A 142 2.62 -9.37 -1.35
N LEU A 143 3.89 -8.97 -1.14
CA LEU A 143 4.48 -7.77 -1.71
C LEU A 143 5.10 -7.99 -3.10
N GLY A 144 5.11 -9.23 -3.62
CA GLY A 144 5.75 -9.58 -4.89
C GLY A 144 7.27 -9.38 -4.85
N LYS A 145 7.88 -9.56 -3.67
CA LYS A 145 9.32 -9.42 -3.42
C LYS A 145 9.91 -10.75 -2.99
N THR A 146 11.24 -10.84 -2.95
CA THR A 146 11.93 -12.00 -2.35
C THR A 146 12.02 -11.86 -0.83
N GLN A 147 12.07 -12.97 -0.11
CA GLN A 147 12.26 -12.97 1.35
C GLN A 147 13.54 -12.23 1.74
N SER A 148 14.62 -12.38 0.97
CA SER A 148 15.88 -11.66 1.20
C SER A 148 15.72 -10.14 1.07
N THR A 149 14.88 -9.65 0.15
CA THR A 149 14.55 -8.22 0.05
C THR A 149 13.85 -7.72 1.30
N ILE A 150 12.87 -8.47 1.81
CA ILE A 150 12.16 -8.14 3.06
C ILE A 150 13.12 -8.12 4.25
N ALA A 151 13.96 -9.16 4.38
CA ALA A 151 14.96 -9.24 5.45
C ALA A 151 15.93 -8.05 5.41
N ASN A 152 16.43 -7.67 4.23
CA ASN A 152 17.30 -6.51 4.07
C ASN A 152 16.62 -5.20 4.48
N LYS A 153 15.37 -5.00 4.09
CA LYS A 153 14.61 -3.80 4.49
C LYS A 153 14.37 -3.75 6.00
N LEU A 154 14.02 -4.87 6.63
CA LEU A 154 13.85 -4.94 8.08
C LEU A 154 15.15 -4.68 8.85
N ARG A 155 16.30 -5.07 8.30
CA ARG A 155 17.62 -4.80 8.91
C ARG A 155 17.93 -3.31 9.00
N LEU A 156 17.41 -2.48 8.07
CA LEU A 156 17.59 -1.03 8.11
C LEU A 156 17.01 -0.39 9.38
N LEU A 157 16.02 -1.02 9.99
CA LEU A 157 15.40 -0.55 11.24
C LEU A 157 16.27 -0.79 12.49
N ARG A 158 17.47 -1.37 12.33
CA ARG A 158 18.49 -1.46 13.40
C ARG A 158 19.27 -0.15 13.55
N LEU A 159 19.32 0.66 12.51
CA LEU A 159 19.93 2.00 12.58
C LEU A 159 19.14 2.87 13.56
N THR A 160 19.85 3.66 14.34
CA THR A 160 19.25 4.64 15.26
C THR A 160 18.46 5.71 14.50
N TYR A 161 17.64 6.46 15.20
CA TYR A 161 16.87 7.54 14.56
C TYR A 161 17.81 8.60 13.95
N GLU A 162 18.86 8.98 14.66
CA GLU A 162 19.87 9.95 14.20
C GLU A 162 20.58 9.48 12.93
N GLU A 163 20.95 8.20 12.85
CA GLU A 163 21.56 7.62 11.66
C GLU A 163 20.61 7.58 10.47
N GLN A 164 19.33 7.26 10.70
CA GLN A 164 18.29 7.32 9.67
C GLN A 164 18.11 8.72 9.11
N GLU A 165 18.03 9.74 9.97
CA GLU A 165 17.91 11.13 9.57
C GLU A 165 19.17 11.63 8.80
N LEU A 166 20.36 11.23 9.25
CA LEU A 166 21.60 11.56 8.56
C LEU A 166 21.61 10.94 7.14
N ILE A 167 21.19 9.69 6.99
CA ILE A 167 21.10 9.00 5.70
C ILE A 167 20.11 9.71 4.77
N ILE A 168 18.96 10.13 5.30
CA ILE A 168 17.93 10.85 4.53
C ILE A 168 18.45 12.23 4.10
N SER A 169 18.99 13.02 5.02
CA SER A 169 19.47 14.38 4.75
C SER A 169 20.65 14.42 3.78
N ALA A 170 21.53 13.41 3.84
CA ALA A 170 22.65 13.25 2.91
C ALA A 170 22.22 12.65 1.54
N GLY A 171 20.93 12.38 1.31
CA GLY A 171 20.46 11.80 0.06
C GLY A 171 21.01 10.39 -0.22
N LEU A 172 21.41 9.66 0.81
CA LEU A 172 22.02 8.34 0.66
C LEU A 172 20.96 7.28 0.33
N THR A 173 21.37 6.29 -0.46
CA THR A 173 20.49 5.22 -0.92
C THR A 173 20.42 4.06 0.09
N GLU A 174 19.45 3.16 -0.10
CA GLU A 174 19.34 1.89 0.66
C GLU A 174 20.65 1.09 0.66
N ARG A 175 21.40 1.14 -0.45
CA ARG A 175 22.70 0.45 -0.56
C ARG A 175 23.72 1.00 0.43
N HIS A 176 23.78 2.31 0.57
CA HIS A 176 24.65 2.99 1.54
C HIS A 176 24.24 2.65 2.98
N ALA A 177 22.95 2.72 3.29
CA ALA A 177 22.42 2.35 4.62
C ALA A 177 22.78 0.90 5.00
N ARG A 178 22.71 -0.04 4.06
CA ARG A 178 23.12 -1.43 4.30
C ARG A 178 24.64 -1.60 4.52
N ALA A 179 25.45 -0.75 3.88
CA ALA A 179 26.90 -0.79 4.11
C ALA A 179 27.26 -0.34 5.53
N LEU A 180 26.60 0.69 6.05
CA LEU A 180 26.79 1.15 7.43
C LEU A 180 26.51 0.05 8.46
N LEU A 181 25.41 -0.70 8.30
CA LEU A 181 25.08 -1.83 9.16
C LEU A 181 26.14 -2.94 9.18
N ARG A 182 26.97 -3.05 8.13
CA ARG A 182 28.09 -4.01 8.11
C ARG A 182 29.28 -3.52 8.91
N ILE A 183 29.55 -2.21 8.91
CA ILE A 183 30.65 -1.61 9.65
C ILE A 183 30.42 -1.75 11.15
N GLU A 184 29.22 -1.47 11.65
CA GLU A 184 28.86 -1.68 13.05
C GLU A 184 29.05 -3.14 13.50
N ALA A 185 28.62 -4.12 12.68
CA ALA A 185 28.78 -5.53 12.99
C ALA A 185 30.27 -5.94 13.11
N VAL A 186 31.16 -5.30 12.38
CA VAL A 186 32.61 -5.58 12.44
C VAL A 186 33.24 -4.95 13.69
N SER A 187 32.84 -3.73 14.08
CA SER A 187 33.38 -3.08 15.27
C SER A 187 33.04 -3.82 16.57
N TYR A 188 31.86 -4.40 16.69
CA TYR A 188 31.44 -5.20 17.85
C TYR A 188 32.16 -6.56 17.95
N THR A 189 32.61 -7.15 16.83
CA THR A 189 33.37 -8.41 16.87
C THR A 189 34.82 -8.21 17.25
N HIS A 190 35.43 -7.07 16.95
CA HIS A 190 36.82 -6.75 17.33
C HIS A 190 36.98 -6.28 18.79
N LEU A 191 35.89 -5.85 19.47
CA LEU A 191 35.94 -5.48 20.88
C LEU A 191 35.76 -6.68 21.86
N ARG A 192 35.49 -7.88 21.33
CA ARG A 192 35.33 -9.12 22.13
C ARG A 192 36.46 -10.16 21.94
N ALA A 193 37.49 -9.85 21.20
CA ALA A 193 38.74 -10.61 21.11
C ALA A 193 39.83 -9.91 21.91
#